data_a9a6f624da120ed55f663c4b30255497
#
_entry.id   a9a6f624da120ed55f663c4b30255497
#
_cell.length_a   1.000
_cell.length_b   1.000
_cell.length_c   1.000
_cell.angle_alpha   90.00
_cell.angle_beta   90.00
_cell.angle_gamma   90.00
#
_symmetry.space_group_name_H-M   'P 1'
#
loop_
_entity.id
_entity.type
_entity.pdbx_description
1 polymer ?
#
loop_
_entity_poly.entity_id
_entity_poly.type
_entity_poly.pdbx_seq_one_letter_code
_entity_poly.pdbx_strand_id
1 'polypeptide(L)'
;MALAVLVGRSFDFGAQPEEDAAILMRYSRHVAAGHGIVWNVGEPPVDGATDFLFMLLLAAFHAGGLSLEAGVRAIDLVAHAATVVVVYAGARRAFQASPASAAVAAAFVAAGPALAYTEACFGTPLFALTVAVAWWTAARAARDGGSGAAAAFAASALVMGVARPEGALLAVFMLIAVLYARAGEGSPRILGVFAAIFGGLGLAYFAWRFWYFGHPLPTPFYKKGGGALHWDTFRRSFRNVWDLTFPFLLAWPVGLAFSRTRRQAVFSLIPVVSFAAIWVLLSDETNYLKRFRYPIVPIVLMSWPPLLEGLRAVLPRPARRAVAVFALALACALLVRYQRAFAPPPRPRAGLQDMAAMLSGFGAGRYAMAVTEAGLLPLYSGWRAVDAWGLNDTWIARHDGITEAYLDRYRPEVVMFHAYYSPLQPPGPRAERSGLGPAWFRMCRTLQAYAERRGYHLAAAFGREPSHVHAYYVRPGLPDSAALEAAIRQLDYVWYQDGQRSTNFAAIP
;
A
#
# COMPACT_ATOMS: atom_id res chain seq x y z
N MET A 1 -15.33 21.94 -4.25
CA MET A 1 -14.83 23.04 -5.07
C MET A 1 -13.51 23.62 -4.56
N ALA A 2 -13.39 24.08 -3.30
CA ALA A 2 -12.11 24.59 -2.76
C ALA A 2 -10.97 23.58 -2.79
N LEU A 3 -11.23 22.30 -2.51
CA LEU A 3 -10.24 21.22 -2.62
C LEU A 3 -9.77 21.01 -4.08
N ALA A 4 -10.68 21.07 -5.05
CA ALA A 4 -10.35 20.92 -6.47
C ALA A 4 -9.54 22.11 -7.00
N VAL A 5 -9.81 23.32 -6.50
CA VAL A 5 -9.04 24.52 -6.82
C VAL A 5 -7.65 24.50 -6.17
N LEU A 6 -7.53 24.04 -4.92
CA LEU A 6 -6.25 23.86 -4.23
C LEU A 6 -5.39 22.75 -4.86
N VAL A 7 -6.02 21.72 -5.40
CA VAL A 7 -5.32 20.59 -5.99
C VAL A 7 -4.89 20.88 -7.43
N GLY A 8 -5.56 21.82 -8.14
CA GLY A 8 -5.18 22.25 -9.52
C GLY A 8 -5.10 21.10 -10.51
N ARG A 9 -5.78 19.98 -10.20
CA ARG A 9 -5.63 18.71 -10.87
C ARG A 9 -7.00 18.08 -11.10
N SER A 10 -7.22 17.63 -12.31
CA SER A 10 -8.35 16.76 -12.61
C SER A 10 -8.11 15.37 -12.04
N PHE A 11 -9.01 14.89 -11.18
CA PHE A 11 -9.04 13.50 -10.74
C PHE A 11 -9.49 12.61 -11.90
N ASP A 12 -8.67 11.62 -12.24
CA ASP A 12 -9.01 10.69 -13.32
C ASP A 12 -9.81 9.50 -12.79
N PHE A 13 -11.13 9.56 -13.00
CA PHE A 13 -12.03 8.44 -12.67
C PHE A 13 -11.84 7.23 -13.60
N GLY A 14 -11.21 7.39 -14.74
CA GLY A 14 -10.88 6.33 -15.70
C GLY A 14 -9.51 5.70 -15.51
N ALA A 15 -8.71 6.22 -14.55
CA ALA A 15 -7.36 5.70 -14.31
C ALA A 15 -7.38 4.19 -14.03
N GLN A 16 -6.44 3.49 -14.66
CA GLN A 16 -6.27 2.06 -14.45
C GLN A 16 -5.73 1.77 -13.03
N PRO A 17 -6.22 0.71 -12.35
CA PRO A 17 -5.62 0.25 -11.10
C PRO A 17 -4.13 -0.08 -11.26
N GLU A 18 -3.37 0.09 -10.20
CA GLU A 18 -2.02 -0.43 -10.11
C GLU A 18 -2.03 -1.96 -9.97
N GLU A 19 -0.93 -2.57 -10.40
CA GLU A 19 -0.75 -4.03 -10.37
C GLU A 19 -1.01 -4.61 -8.96
N ASP A 20 -0.34 -4.08 -7.93
CA ASP A 20 -0.54 -4.52 -6.55
C ASP A 20 -1.97 -4.25 -6.01
N ALA A 21 -2.63 -3.20 -6.49
CA ALA A 21 -4.01 -2.89 -6.08
C ALA A 21 -5.00 -3.87 -6.68
N ALA A 22 -4.78 -4.31 -7.92
CA ALA A 22 -5.62 -5.29 -8.60
C ALA A 22 -5.61 -6.66 -7.89
N ILE A 23 -4.53 -7.02 -7.19
CA ILE A 23 -4.48 -8.21 -6.32
C ILE A 23 -5.61 -8.14 -5.29
N LEU A 24 -5.71 -7.02 -4.57
CA LEU A 24 -6.72 -6.84 -3.52
C LEU A 24 -8.14 -6.84 -4.08
N MET A 25 -8.33 -6.20 -5.25
CA MET A 25 -9.61 -6.17 -5.95
C MET A 25 -10.08 -7.58 -6.34
N ARG A 26 -9.16 -8.49 -6.72
CA ARG A 26 -9.46 -9.88 -7.01
C ARG A 26 -10.00 -10.62 -5.78
N TYR A 27 -9.37 -10.47 -4.61
CA TYR A 27 -9.88 -11.03 -3.35
C TYR A 27 -11.28 -10.49 -3.02
N SER A 28 -11.48 -9.18 -3.16
CA SER A 28 -12.78 -8.54 -2.90
C SER A 28 -13.87 -9.10 -3.82
N ARG A 29 -13.58 -9.34 -5.09
CA ARG A 29 -14.50 -9.98 -6.04
C ARG A 29 -14.87 -11.40 -5.60
N HIS A 30 -13.89 -12.21 -5.19
CA HIS A 30 -14.15 -13.58 -4.75
C HIS A 30 -14.97 -13.63 -3.46
N VAL A 31 -14.70 -12.73 -2.51
CA VAL A 31 -15.51 -12.58 -1.29
C VAL A 31 -16.94 -12.16 -1.64
N ALA A 32 -17.13 -11.16 -2.51
CA ALA A 32 -18.46 -10.71 -2.95
C ALA A 32 -19.27 -11.82 -3.65
N ALA A 33 -18.59 -12.70 -4.37
CA ALA A 33 -19.20 -13.87 -5.04
C ALA A 33 -19.41 -15.07 -4.09
N GLY A 34 -19.08 -14.97 -2.79
CA GLY A 34 -19.27 -16.05 -1.81
C GLY A 34 -18.19 -17.14 -1.83
N HIS A 35 -17.11 -16.96 -2.57
CA HIS A 35 -16.03 -17.96 -2.64
C HIS A 35 -15.05 -17.90 -1.45
N GLY A 36 -15.21 -16.91 -0.56
CA GLY A 36 -14.30 -16.68 0.57
C GLY A 36 -13.03 -15.92 0.16
N ILE A 37 -12.06 -15.87 1.10
CA ILE A 37 -10.80 -15.15 0.90
C ILE A 37 -9.80 -16.08 0.22
N VAL A 38 -9.97 -16.26 -1.07
CA VAL A 38 -9.20 -17.19 -1.91
C VAL A 38 -8.53 -16.47 -3.06
N TRP A 39 -7.32 -16.90 -3.43
CA TRP A 39 -6.65 -16.41 -4.62
C TRP A 39 -7.26 -16.97 -5.91
N ASN A 40 -7.47 -18.28 -5.95
CA ASN A 40 -8.19 -18.97 -7.01
C ASN A 40 -9.45 -19.62 -6.44
N VAL A 41 -10.55 -19.54 -7.18
CA VAL A 41 -11.81 -20.19 -6.81
C VAL A 41 -11.61 -21.72 -6.79
N GLY A 42 -12.07 -22.37 -5.72
CA GLY A 42 -11.92 -23.81 -5.52
C GLY A 42 -10.59 -24.24 -4.88
N GLU A 43 -9.69 -23.29 -4.57
CA GLU A 43 -8.46 -23.55 -3.82
C GLU A 43 -8.57 -23.11 -2.35
N PRO A 44 -7.66 -23.57 -1.47
CA PRO A 44 -7.64 -23.17 -0.06
C PRO A 44 -7.51 -21.65 0.11
N PRO A 45 -7.98 -21.10 1.25
CA PRO A 45 -7.79 -19.70 1.60
C PRO A 45 -6.32 -19.28 1.61
N VAL A 46 -6.05 -18.06 1.12
CA VAL A 46 -4.69 -17.48 1.11
C VAL A 46 -4.73 -16.11 1.74
N ASP A 47 -3.86 -15.87 2.72
CA ASP A 47 -3.72 -14.58 3.40
C ASP A 47 -2.82 -13.61 2.60
N GLY A 48 -3.23 -13.30 1.38
CA GLY A 48 -2.54 -12.36 0.50
C GLY A 48 -3.07 -10.91 0.60
N ALA A 49 -4.31 -10.75 1.09
CA ALA A 49 -4.98 -9.45 1.18
C ALA A 49 -4.66 -8.73 2.50
N THR A 50 -3.52 -8.04 2.57
CA THR A 50 -3.07 -7.36 3.80
C THR A 50 -3.92 -6.15 4.19
N ASP A 51 -4.60 -5.48 3.25
CA ASP A 51 -5.58 -4.42 3.50
C ASP A 51 -6.97 -5.04 3.82
N PHE A 52 -7.05 -5.78 4.94
CA PHE A 52 -8.17 -6.67 5.23
C PHE A 52 -9.53 -5.95 5.32
N LEU A 53 -9.60 -4.87 6.10
CA LEU A 53 -10.84 -4.10 6.24
C LEU A 53 -11.27 -3.47 4.90
N PHE A 54 -10.32 -2.96 4.14
CA PHE A 54 -10.58 -2.40 2.81
C PHE A 54 -11.11 -3.45 1.86
N MET A 55 -10.51 -4.65 1.84
CA MET A 55 -10.97 -5.78 1.03
C MET A 55 -12.44 -6.14 1.32
N LEU A 56 -12.82 -6.21 2.61
CA LEU A 56 -14.19 -6.53 3.01
C LEU A 56 -15.18 -5.43 2.63
N LEU A 57 -14.83 -4.16 2.84
CA LEU A 57 -15.66 -3.03 2.44
C LEU A 57 -15.87 -3.01 0.92
N LEU A 58 -14.79 -3.22 0.16
CA LEU A 58 -14.85 -3.28 -1.29
C LEU A 58 -15.72 -4.45 -1.76
N ALA A 59 -15.61 -5.61 -1.12
CA ALA A 59 -16.47 -6.77 -1.41
C ALA A 59 -17.95 -6.44 -1.16
N ALA A 60 -18.27 -5.75 -0.06
CA ALA A 60 -19.64 -5.34 0.24
C ALA A 60 -20.20 -4.34 -0.79
N PHE A 61 -19.39 -3.35 -1.20
CA PHE A 61 -19.78 -2.39 -2.26
C PHE A 61 -19.99 -3.10 -3.61
N HIS A 62 -19.11 -4.05 -3.95
CA HIS A 62 -19.22 -4.83 -5.19
C HIS A 62 -20.44 -5.75 -5.17
N ALA A 63 -20.73 -6.41 -4.06
CA ALA A 63 -21.97 -7.20 -3.88
C ALA A 63 -23.22 -6.31 -3.96
N GLY A 64 -23.12 -5.02 -3.63
CA GLY A 64 -24.17 -4.01 -3.81
C GLY A 64 -24.30 -3.48 -5.24
N GLY A 65 -23.53 -4.01 -6.21
CA GLY A 65 -23.65 -3.69 -7.65
C GLY A 65 -22.68 -2.61 -8.16
N LEU A 66 -21.75 -2.08 -7.34
CA LEU A 66 -20.72 -1.18 -7.83
C LEU A 66 -19.60 -1.96 -8.56
N SER A 67 -19.01 -1.37 -9.59
CA SER A 67 -17.75 -1.91 -10.12
C SER A 67 -16.66 -1.84 -9.05
N LEU A 68 -15.65 -2.68 -9.15
CA LEU A 68 -14.54 -2.68 -8.18
C LEU A 68 -13.84 -1.32 -8.14
N GLU A 69 -13.57 -0.73 -9.29
CA GLU A 69 -12.93 0.58 -9.42
C GLU A 69 -13.78 1.71 -8.80
N ALA A 70 -15.10 1.70 -9.07
CA ALA A 70 -16.02 2.68 -8.48
C ALA A 70 -16.11 2.50 -6.95
N GLY A 71 -16.16 1.26 -6.47
CA GLY A 71 -16.16 0.94 -5.05
C GLY A 71 -14.91 1.43 -4.34
N VAL A 72 -13.71 1.18 -4.90
CA VAL A 72 -12.45 1.70 -4.37
C VAL A 72 -12.49 3.23 -4.27
N ARG A 73 -12.84 3.91 -5.36
CA ARG A 73 -12.84 5.37 -5.40
C ARG A 73 -13.84 5.97 -4.41
N ALA A 74 -15.01 5.34 -4.26
CA ALA A 74 -16.00 5.79 -3.27
C ALA A 74 -15.48 5.66 -1.83
N ILE A 75 -14.92 4.49 -1.48
CA ILE A 75 -14.35 4.25 -0.14
C ILE A 75 -13.22 5.24 0.15
N ASP A 76 -12.31 5.41 -0.77
CA ASP A 76 -11.08 6.19 -0.56
C ASP A 76 -11.34 7.70 -0.57
N LEU A 77 -12.22 8.21 -1.43
CA LEU A 77 -12.58 9.63 -1.43
C LEU A 77 -13.28 10.01 -0.13
N VAL A 78 -14.19 9.16 0.37
CA VAL A 78 -14.85 9.37 1.67
C VAL A 78 -13.81 9.30 2.80
N ALA A 79 -12.94 8.29 2.79
CA ALA A 79 -11.89 8.14 3.80
C ALA A 79 -10.91 9.32 3.79
N HIS A 80 -10.51 9.81 2.61
CA HIS A 80 -9.63 10.96 2.47
C HIS A 80 -10.30 12.24 2.99
N ALA A 81 -11.54 12.53 2.59
CA ALA A 81 -12.29 13.68 3.08
C ALA A 81 -12.47 13.61 4.61
N ALA A 82 -12.81 12.45 5.15
CA ALA A 82 -12.91 12.22 6.59
C ALA A 82 -11.56 12.44 7.30
N THR A 83 -10.43 12.00 6.70
CA THR A 83 -9.09 12.23 7.25
C THR A 83 -8.76 13.71 7.36
N VAL A 84 -9.09 14.50 6.33
CA VAL A 84 -8.93 15.97 6.37
C VAL A 84 -9.70 16.59 7.53
N VAL A 85 -10.97 16.18 7.72
CA VAL A 85 -11.81 16.65 8.84
C VAL A 85 -11.26 16.21 10.19
N VAL A 86 -10.86 14.94 10.31
CA VAL A 86 -10.30 14.37 11.55
C VAL A 86 -8.99 15.06 11.93
N VAL A 87 -8.10 15.33 10.96
CA VAL A 87 -6.85 16.05 11.22
C VAL A 87 -7.11 17.47 11.68
N TYR A 88 -8.02 18.19 11.03
CA TYR A 88 -8.42 19.53 11.51
C TYR A 88 -8.99 19.48 12.91
N ALA A 89 -9.99 18.63 13.15
CA ALA A 89 -10.67 18.53 14.43
C ALA A 89 -9.74 18.02 15.55
N GLY A 90 -8.89 17.03 15.25
CA GLY A 90 -7.90 16.49 16.18
C GLY A 90 -6.85 17.52 16.57
N ALA A 91 -6.28 18.26 15.60
CA ALA A 91 -5.37 19.37 15.86
C ALA A 91 -6.01 20.43 16.75
N ARG A 92 -7.27 20.81 16.48
CA ARG A 92 -8.01 21.80 17.26
C ARG A 92 -8.35 21.33 18.68
N ARG A 93 -8.91 20.12 18.81
CA ARG A 93 -9.53 19.64 20.06
C ARG A 93 -8.59 18.86 20.95
N ALA A 94 -7.69 18.04 20.37
CA ALA A 94 -6.73 17.24 21.14
C ALA A 94 -5.41 17.97 21.38
N PHE A 95 -4.93 18.70 20.38
CA PHE A 95 -3.64 19.39 20.42
C PHE A 95 -3.75 20.91 20.59
N GLN A 96 -4.95 21.45 20.76
CA GLN A 96 -5.24 22.87 21.04
C GLN A 96 -4.59 23.84 20.02
N ALA A 97 -4.40 23.38 18.79
CA ALA A 97 -3.84 24.17 17.72
C ALA A 97 -4.73 25.38 17.38
N SER A 98 -4.13 26.49 16.92
CA SER A 98 -4.90 27.62 16.38
C SER A 98 -5.72 27.18 15.16
N PRO A 99 -6.84 27.86 14.82
CA PRO A 99 -7.60 27.58 13.60
C PRO A 99 -6.72 27.59 12.34
N ALA A 100 -5.79 28.55 12.26
CA ALA A 100 -4.87 28.67 11.12
C ALA A 100 -3.89 27.48 11.04
N SER A 101 -3.27 27.06 12.15
CA SER A 101 -2.37 25.90 12.17
C SER A 101 -3.10 24.61 11.83
N ALA A 102 -4.31 24.42 12.32
CA ALA A 102 -5.14 23.27 11.99
C ALA A 102 -5.58 23.26 10.52
N ALA A 103 -5.90 24.44 9.95
CA ALA A 103 -6.23 24.58 8.53
C ALA A 103 -5.02 24.26 7.63
N VAL A 104 -3.81 24.70 8.02
CA VAL A 104 -2.56 24.33 7.31
C VAL A 104 -2.36 22.82 7.33
N ALA A 105 -2.51 22.18 8.50
CA ALA A 105 -2.38 20.71 8.60
C ALA A 105 -3.40 19.99 7.69
N ALA A 106 -4.67 20.40 7.74
CA ALA A 106 -5.73 19.86 6.90
C ALA A 106 -5.48 20.07 5.40
N ALA A 107 -4.97 21.26 5.01
CA ALA A 107 -4.62 21.57 3.62
C ALA A 107 -3.49 20.66 3.10
N PHE A 108 -2.48 20.35 3.92
CA PHE A 108 -1.41 19.42 3.54
C PHE A 108 -1.90 17.98 3.39
N VAL A 109 -2.83 17.52 4.24
CA VAL A 109 -3.49 16.22 4.01
C VAL A 109 -4.26 16.26 2.70
N ALA A 110 -5.10 17.28 2.49
CA ALA A 110 -5.94 17.40 1.31
C ALA A 110 -5.15 17.45 0.00
N ALA A 111 -3.98 18.09 0.01
CA ALA A 111 -3.09 18.24 -1.14
C ALA A 111 -2.07 17.10 -1.25
N GLY A 112 -2.06 16.15 -0.32
CA GLY A 112 -1.12 15.05 -0.28
C GLY A 112 -1.41 13.95 -1.31
N PRO A 113 -0.64 12.84 -1.28
CA PRO A 113 -0.70 11.81 -2.30
C PRO A 113 -1.96 10.91 -2.22
N ALA A 114 -2.88 11.15 -1.28
CA ALA A 114 -4.06 10.30 -1.09
C ALA A 114 -4.92 10.16 -2.35
N LEU A 115 -5.11 11.27 -3.11
CA LEU A 115 -5.86 11.22 -4.37
C LEU A 115 -5.14 10.35 -5.41
N ALA A 116 -3.81 10.38 -5.44
CA ALA A 116 -3.02 9.50 -6.32
C ALA A 116 -3.14 8.02 -5.94
N TYR A 117 -3.23 7.72 -4.64
CA TYR A 117 -3.50 6.35 -4.17
C TYR A 117 -4.92 5.90 -4.54
N THR A 118 -5.90 6.79 -4.46
CA THR A 118 -7.28 6.52 -4.87
C THR A 118 -7.39 6.25 -6.38
N GLU A 119 -6.72 7.04 -7.21
CA GLU A 119 -6.63 6.78 -8.66
C GLU A 119 -5.96 5.44 -8.96
N ALA A 120 -4.94 5.09 -8.18
CA ALA A 120 -4.21 3.83 -8.25
C ALA A 120 -4.96 2.63 -7.66
N CYS A 121 -6.12 2.87 -7.06
CA CYS A 121 -6.96 1.87 -6.38
C CYS A 121 -6.33 1.21 -5.14
N PHE A 122 -5.43 1.90 -4.42
CA PHE A 122 -4.89 1.42 -3.14
C PHE A 122 -5.74 1.86 -1.95
N GLY A 123 -6.06 0.96 -1.01
CA GLY A 123 -6.78 1.25 0.24
C GLY A 123 -6.02 2.10 1.28
N THR A 124 -4.93 2.76 0.87
CA THR A 124 -4.09 3.60 1.73
C THR A 124 -4.85 4.76 2.39
N PRO A 125 -5.80 5.48 1.72
CA PRO A 125 -6.58 6.52 2.36
C PRO A 125 -7.45 6.03 3.52
N LEU A 126 -8.04 4.83 3.40
CA LEU A 126 -8.82 4.23 4.48
C LEU A 126 -7.94 3.91 5.70
N PHE A 127 -6.76 3.33 5.48
CA PHE A 127 -5.85 3.07 6.59
C PHE A 127 -5.36 4.36 7.25
N ALA A 128 -5.06 5.41 6.48
CA ALA A 128 -4.70 6.72 7.04
C ALA A 128 -5.82 7.33 7.90
N LEU A 129 -7.09 7.13 7.52
CA LEU A 129 -8.24 7.53 8.35
C LEU A 129 -8.26 6.78 9.68
N THR A 130 -8.08 5.46 9.68
CA THR A 130 -8.05 4.67 10.92
C THR A 130 -6.93 5.11 11.85
N VAL A 131 -5.74 5.40 11.31
CA VAL A 131 -4.61 5.96 12.06
C VAL A 131 -4.94 7.35 12.62
N ALA A 132 -5.55 8.23 11.82
CA ALA A 132 -5.93 9.56 12.26
C ALA A 132 -6.92 9.53 13.45
N VAL A 133 -7.94 8.65 13.37
CA VAL A 133 -8.93 8.46 14.45
C VAL A 133 -8.27 7.85 15.68
N ALA A 134 -7.45 6.82 15.52
CA ALA A 134 -6.73 6.17 16.63
C ALA A 134 -5.79 7.16 17.34
N TRP A 135 -5.10 8.03 16.59
CA TRP A 135 -4.21 9.04 17.17
C TRP A 135 -5.00 10.14 17.91
N TRP A 136 -6.11 10.60 17.35
CA TRP A 136 -6.97 11.57 18.06
C TRP A 136 -7.51 10.99 19.37
N THR A 137 -8.01 9.75 19.37
CA THR A 137 -8.53 9.09 20.57
C THR A 137 -7.42 8.76 21.57
N ALA A 138 -6.20 8.37 21.11
CA ALA A 138 -5.02 8.22 21.95
C ALA A 138 -4.65 9.51 22.66
N ALA A 139 -4.62 10.65 21.95
CA ALA A 139 -4.35 11.96 22.54
C ALA A 139 -5.43 12.38 23.56
N ARG A 140 -6.71 12.02 23.34
CA ARG A 140 -7.76 12.19 24.32
C ARG A 140 -7.57 11.31 25.56
N ALA A 141 -7.23 10.04 25.35
CA ALA A 141 -6.96 9.12 26.47
C ALA A 141 -5.76 9.59 27.32
N ALA A 142 -4.72 10.11 26.66
CA ALA A 142 -3.57 10.72 27.34
C ALA A 142 -3.95 11.94 28.19
N ARG A 143 -4.88 12.77 27.73
CA ARG A 143 -5.31 13.99 28.43
C ARG A 143 -6.36 13.68 29.49
N ASP A 144 -7.44 12.97 29.14
CA ASP A 144 -8.65 12.82 29.95
C ASP A 144 -8.52 11.68 30.99
N GLY A 145 -7.81 10.60 30.68
CA GLY A 145 -7.51 9.46 31.57
C GLY A 145 -8.71 8.60 31.98
N GLY A 146 -9.92 8.93 31.51
CA GLY A 146 -11.16 8.22 31.86
C GLY A 146 -11.35 6.91 31.07
N SER A 147 -12.18 6.00 31.62
CA SER A 147 -12.47 4.70 30.97
C SER A 147 -13.10 4.84 29.60
N GLY A 148 -13.98 5.84 29.38
CA GLY A 148 -14.59 6.10 28.08
C GLY A 148 -13.57 6.56 27.01
N ALA A 149 -12.61 7.42 27.38
CA ALA A 149 -11.53 7.84 26.49
C ALA A 149 -10.58 6.66 26.18
N ALA A 150 -10.26 5.83 27.18
CA ALA A 150 -9.48 4.62 27.00
C ALA A 150 -10.19 3.60 26.10
N ALA A 151 -11.50 3.39 26.26
CA ALA A 151 -12.30 2.49 25.41
C ALA A 151 -12.37 2.98 23.97
N ALA A 152 -12.58 4.28 23.75
CA ALA A 152 -12.56 4.88 22.42
C ALA A 152 -11.20 4.70 21.71
N PHE A 153 -10.10 4.87 22.45
CA PHE A 153 -8.76 4.61 21.94
C PHE A 153 -8.56 3.13 21.61
N ALA A 154 -8.90 2.21 22.53
CA ALA A 154 -8.72 0.77 22.32
C ALA A 154 -9.55 0.27 21.12
N ALA A 155 -10.81 0.73 20.98
CA ALA A 155 -11.68 0.37 19.87
C ALA A 155 -11.14 0.88 18.52
N SER A 156 -10.72 2.16 18.45
CA SER A 156 -10.13 2.71 17.21
C SER A 156 -8.79 2.08 16.87
N ALA A 157 -7.98 1.73 17.86
CA ALA A 157 -6.74 0.99 17.68
C ALA A 157 -7.01 -0.44 17.15
N LEU A 158 -8.07 -1.11 17.62
CA LEU A 158 -8.50 -2.39 17.09
C LEU A 158 -8.89 -2.31 15.62
N VAL A 159 -9.73 -1.33 15.26
CA VAL A 159 -10.12 -1.09 13.85
C VAL A 159 -8.88 -0.84 12.97
N MET A 160 -7.92 -0.06 13.46
CA MET A 160 -6.64 0.19 12.77
C MET A 160 -5.83 -1.11 12.61
N GLY A 161 -5.77 -1.97 13.63
CA GLY A 161 -5.07 -3.27 13.58
C GLY A 161 -5.75 -4.28 12.66
N VAL A 162 -7.09 -4.25 12.57
CA VAL A 162 -7.86 -5.07 11.61
C VAL A 162 -7.70 -4.54 10.19
N ALA A 163 -7.57 -3.21 10.02
CA ALA A 163 -7.37 -2.64 8.70
C ALA A 163 -6.08 -3.12 8.05
N ARG A 164 -4.96 -3.12 8.79
CA ARG A 164 -3.66 -3.62 8.31
C ARG A 164 -2.81 -4.18 9.45
N PRO A 165 -1.98 -5.21 9.20
CA PRO A 165 -1.14 -5.82 10.26
C PRO A 165 -0.21 -4.83 10.98
N GLU A 166 0.41 -3.90 10.25
CA GLU A 166 1.26 -2.86 10.84
C GLU A 166 0.50 -1.88 11.73
N GLY A 167 -0.82 -1.78 11.56
CA GLY A 167 -1.71 -1.01 12.45
C GLY A 167 -1.75 -1.58 13.87
N ALA A 168 -1.64 -2.90 14.02
CA ALA A 168 -1.59 -3.52 15.34
C ALA A 168 -0.31 -3.14 16.11
N LEU A 169 0.85 -3.10 15.42
CA LEU A 169 2.11 -2.64 16.01
C LEU A 169 2.04 -1.15 16.35
N LEU A 170 1.50 -0.34 15.45
CA LEU A 170 1.32 1.10 15.68
C LEU A 170 0.40 1.37 16.89
N ALA A 171 -0.64 0.55 17.10
CA ALA A 171 -1.52 0.64 18.26
C ALA A 171 -0.76 0.45 19.59
N VAL A 172 0.16 -0.51 19.63
CA VAL A 172 1.04 -0.73 20.80
C VAL A 172 1.95 0.48 21.04
N PHE A 173 2.54 1.05 19.99
CA PHE A 173 3.38 2.25 20.11
C PHE A 173 2.58 3.49 20.55
N MET A 174 1.34 3.62 20.09
CA MET A 174 0.43 4.66 20.58
C MET A 174 0.08 4.46 22.05
N LEU A 175 -0.13 3.20 22.50
CA LEU A 175 -0.35 2.90 23.92
C LEU A 175 0.88 3.30 24.76
N ILE A 176 2.09 2.94 24.33
CA ILE A 176 3.33 3.34 25.00
C ILE A 176 3.42 4.86 25.12
N ALA A 177 3.08 5.59 24.05
CA ALA A 177 3.03 7.04 24.06
C ALA A 177 2.01 7.58 25.08
N VAL A 178 0.80 6.99 25.13
CA VAL A 178 -0.24 7.39 26.10
C VAL A 178 0.22 7.15 27.54
N LEU A 179 0.81 5.99 27.83
CA LEU A 179 1.32 5.66 29.17
C LEU A 179 2.47 6.59 29.57
N TYR A 180 3.38 6.92 28.66
CA TYR A 180 4.41 7.92 28.85
C TYR A 180 3.83 9.30 29.18
N ALA A 181 2.82 9.73 28.43
CA ALA A 181 2.15 11.02 28.63
C ALA A 181 1.37 11.09 29.95
N ARG A 182 0.95 9.99 30.51
CA ARG A 182 0.24 9.94 31.83
C ARG A 182 1.18 9.89 33.04
N ALA A 183 2.44 9.46 32.87
CA ALA A 183 3.44 9.35 33.93
C ALA A 183 2.92 8.64 35.20
N GLY A 184 2.18 7.56 35.04
CA GLY A 184 1.65 6.72 36.14
C GLY A 184 0.20 7.04 36.55
N GLU A 185 -0.32 8.25 36.39
CA GLU A 185 -1.68 8.60 36.76
C GLU A 185 -2.73 7.97 35.82
N GLY A 186 -3.57 7.07 36.34
CA GLY A 186 -4.61 6.38 35.56
C GLY A 186 -4.06 5.37 34.54
N SER A 187 -2.75 5.15 34.46
CA SER A 187 -2.10 4.20 33.54
C SER A 187 -2.63 2.75 33.69
N PRO A 188 -2.84 2.19 34.90
CA PRO A 188 -3.38 0.83 35.04
C PRO A 188 -4.79 0.71 34.46
N ARG A 189 -5.64 1.73 34.59
CA ARG A 189 -6.99 1.73 34.01
C ARG A 189 -6.93 1.73 32.48
N ILE A 190 -6.12 2.60 31.89
CA ILE A 190 -5.97 2.67 30.43
C ILE A 190 -5.43 1.34 29.91
N LEU A 191 -4.40 0.79 30.54
CA LEU A 191 -3.81 -0.49 30.18
C LEU A 191 -4.84 -1.64 30.29
N GLY A 192 -5.63 -1.69 31.38
CA GLY A 192 -6.65 -2.72 31.57
C GLY A 192 -7.76 -2.65 30.52
N VAL A 193 -8.27 -1.44 30.21
CA VAL A 193 -9.28 -1.26 29.16
C VAL A 193 -8.71 -1.57 27.77
N PHE A 194 -7.49 -1.15 27.49
CA PHE A 194 -6.83 -1.46 26.22
C PHE A 194 -6.58 -2.97 26.08
N ALA A 195 -6.09 -3.63 27.11
CA ALA A 195 -5.89 -5.08 27.11
C ALA A 195 -7.20 -5.84 26.90
N ALA A 196 -8.29 -5.40 27.55
CA ALA A 196 -9.60 -6.06 27.42
C ALA A 196 -10.18 -5.91 26.00
N ILE A 197 -10.16 -4.72 25.42
CA ILE A 197 -10.78 -4.44 24.11
C ILE A 197 -9.81 -4.81 22.98
N PHE A 198 -8.65 -4.15 22.90
CA PHE A 198 -7.70 -4.38 21.82
C PHE A 198 -7.04 -5.76 21.93
N GLY A 199 -6.58 -6.13 23.14
CA GLY A 199 -5.96 -7.43 23.38
C GLY A 199 -6.95 -8.57 23.23
N GLY A 200 -8.09 -8.52 23.94
CA GLY A 200 -9.10 -9.60 23.92
C GLY A 200 -9.72 -9.82 22.54
N LEU A 201 -10.26 -8.75 21.91
CA LEU A 201 -10.87 -8.88 20.58
C LEU A 201 -9.82 -9.05 19.48
N GLY A 202 -8.64 -8.45 19.62
CA GLY A 202 -7.51 -8.65 18.71
C GLY A 202 -7.00 -10.08 18.73
N LEU A 203 -6.92 -10.71 19.92
CA LEU A 203 -6.55 -12.13 20.04
C LEU A 203 -7.62 -13.03 19.40
N ALA A 204 -8.91 -12.74 19.61
CA ALA A 204 -9.99 -13.48 18.95
C ALA A 204 -9.91 -13.37 17.41
N TYR A 205 -9.63 -12.17 16.89
CA TYR A 205 -9.40 -11.95 15.46
C TYR A 205 -8.17 -12.71 14.96
N PHE A 206 -7.06 -12.66 15.68
CA PHE A 206 -5.85 -13.41 15.35
C PHE A 206 -6.08 -14.93 15.37
N ALA A 207 -6.78 -15.45 16.38
CA ALA A 207 -7.10 -16.86 16.47
C ALA A 207 -7.99 -17.32 15.30
N TRP A 208 -9.00 -16.50 14.93
CA TRP A 208 -9.81 -16.76 13.74
C TRP A 208 -8.95 -16.76 12.46
N ARG A 209 -8.05 -15.78 12.25
CA ARG A 209 -7.17 -15.77 11.08
C ARG A 209 -6.27 -17.00 11.03
N PHE A 210 -5.67 -17.35 12.15
CA PHE A 210 -4.83 -18.54 12.25
C PHE A 210 -5.60 -19.81 11.90
N TRP A 211 -6.82 -19.94 12.41
CA TRP A 211 -7.70 -21.07 12.07
C TRP A 211 -8.08 -21.08 10.59
N TYR A 212 -8.41 -19.91 10.02
CA TYR A 212 -8.92 -19.79 8.65
C TYR A 212 -7.81 -19.96 7.60
N PHE A 213 -6.64 -19.38 7.81
CA PHE A 213 -5.53 -19.41 6.85
C PHE A 213 -4.46 -20.46 7.17
N GLY A 214 -4.43 -21.03 8.36
CA GLY A 214 -3.44 -22.00 8.80
C GLY A 214 -2.05 -21.42 9.12
N HIS A 215 -1.92 -20.08 9.14
CA HIS A 215 -0.63 -19.40 9.33
C HIS A 215 -0.78 -18.18 10.22
N PRO A 216 0.23 -17.88 11.09
CA PRO A 216 0.15 -16.74 12.01
C PRO A 216 0.33 -15.36 11.33
N LEU A 217 1.00 -15.31 10.17
CA LEU A 217 1.30 -14.06 9.48
C LEU A 217 0.82 -14.11 8.03
N PRO A 218 0.50 -12.96 7.42
CA PRO A 218 0.12 -12.88 6.01
C PRO A 218 1.20 -13.40 5.08
N THR A 219 0.81 -13.99 3.95
CA THR A 219 1.72 -14.54 2.94
C THR A 219 2.79 -13.54 2.47
N PRO A 220 2.46 -12.24 2.22
CA PRO A 220 3.47 -11.24 1.88
C PRO A 220 4.55 -11.01 2.95
N PHE A 221 4.27 -11.29 4.23
CA PHE A 221 5.29 -11.18 5.27
C PHE A 221 6.39 -12.25 5.09
N TYR A 222 6.02 -13.49 4.79
CA TYR A 222 7.00 -14.55 4.52
C TYR A 222 7.83 -14.23 3.29
N LYS A 223 7.20 -13.70 2.24
CA LYS A 223 7.89 -13.36 0.99
C LYS A 223 8.82 -12.15 1.12
N LYS A 224 8.36 -11.08 1.76
CA LYS A 224 9.09 -9.80 1.86
C LYS A 224 9.98 -9.72 3.10
N GLY A 225 9.65 -10.45 4.16
CA GLY A 225 10.43 -10.47 5.41
C GLY A 225 11.62 -11.42 5.34
N GLY A 226 11.38 -12.65 4.92
CA GLY A 226 12.41 -13.68 4.78
C GLY A 226 13.22 -13.98 6.05
N GLY A 227 12.80 -13.46 7.22
CA GLY A 227 13.54 -13.56 8.48
C GLY A 227 14.80 -12.69 8.57
N ALA A 228 15.09 -11.86 7.55
CA ALA A 228 16.24 -10.97 7.53
C ALA A 228 15.89 -9.54 7.97
N LEU A 229 16.90 -8.77 8.41
CA LEU A 229 16.75 -7.35 8.70
C LEU A 229 17.11 -6.52 7.46
N HIS A 230 16.17 -5.71 7.00
CA HIS A 230 16.27 -4.89 5.79
C HIS A 230 16.75 -3.47 6.12
N TRP A 231 18.06 -3.30 6.36
CA TRP A 231 18.64 -2.00 6.76
C TRP A 231 18.48 -0.90 5.72
N ASP A 232 18.46 -1.24 4.43
CA ASP A 232 18.20 -0.26 3.37
C ASP A 232 16.75 0.22 3.38
N THR A 233 15.80 -0.68 3.66
CA THR A 233 14.39 -0.31 3.86
C THR A 233 14.23 0.55 5.10
N PHE A 234 14.93 0.24 6.19
CA PHE A 234 14.96 1.08 7.39
C PHE A 234 15.39 2.52 7.07
N ARG A 235 16.52 2.69 6.40
CA ARG A 235 17.02 4.03 6.00
C ARG A 235 16.04 4.75 5.07
N ARG A 236 15.51 4.04 4.05
CA ARG A 236 14.50 4.58 3.13
C ARG A 236 13.22 4.96 3.86
N SER A 237 12.83 4.22 4.90
CA SER A 237 11.63 4.51 5.68
C SER A 237 11.70 5.87 6.34
N PHE A 238 12.80 6.21 7.02
CA PHE A 238 12.99 7.52 7.62
C PHE A 238 13.02 8.64 6.58
N ARG A 239 13.68 8.42 5.43
CA ARG A 239 13.66 9.38 4.31
C ARG A 239 12.24 9.57 3.78
N ASN A 240 11.47 8.50 3.60
CA ASN A 240 10.09 8.59 3.13
C ASN A 240 9.19 9.33 4.12
N VAL A 241 9.35 9.10 5.43
CA VAL A 241 8.63 9.86 6.47
C VAL A 241 8.99 11.34 6.40
N TRP A 242 10.28 11.66 6.26
CA TRP A 242 10.75 13.04 6.07
C TRP A 242 10.11 13.69 4.85
N ASP A 243 10.18 13.05 3.70
CA ASP A 243 9.66 13.60 2.44
C ASP A 243 8.14 13.82 2.47
N LEU A 244 7.40 12.95 3.18
CA LEU A 244 5.95 13.04 3.33
C LEU A 244 5.51 14.10 4.33
N THR A 245 6.36 14.48 5.28
CA THR A 245 5.96 15.30 6.42
C THR A 245 6.78 16.59 6.58
N PHE A 246 7.82 16.79 5.77
CA PHE A 246 8.55 18.06 5.74
C PHE A 246 7.62 19.22 5.30
N PRO A 247 7.66 20.40 5.98
CA PRO A 247 8.62 20.81 7.01
C PRO A 247 8.18 20.55 8.45
N PHE A 248 7.03 19.91 8.69
CA PHE A 248 6.40 19.81 10.01
C PHE A 248 7.27 19.07 11.04
N LEU A 249 8.07 18.08 10.59
CA LEU A 249 9.02 17.39 11.46
C LEU A 249 10.05 18.31 12.11
N LEU A 250 10.33 19.49 11.55
CA LEU A 250 11.21 20.48 12.16
C LEU A 250 10.66 21.06 13.47
N ALA A 251 9.38 20.86 13.77
CA ALA A 251 8.80 21.25 15.07
C ALA A 251 9.34 20.39 16.24
N TRP A 252 9.77 19.14 15.97
CA TRP A 252 10.22 18.23 17.04
C TRP A 252 11.55 18.64 17.69
N PRO A 253 12.63 18.98 16.97
CA PRO A 253 13.82 19.56 17.61
C PRO A 253 13.48 20.78 18.47
N VAL A 254 12.59 21.66 17.99
CA VAL A 254 12.13 22.81 18.77
C VAL A 254 11.39 22.34 20.02
N GLY A 255 10.40 21.44 19.88
CA GLY A 255 9.62 20.92 21.00
C GLY A 255 10.45 20.22 22.06
N LEU A 256 11.53 19.51 21.66
CA LEU A 256 12.45 18.83 22.56
C LEU A 256 13.37 19.81 23.31
N ALA A 257 13.72 20.94 22.70
CA ALA A 257 14.61 21.95 23.29
C ALA A 257 13.98 22.67 24.50
N PHE A 258 12.64 22.81 24.53
CA PHE A 258 11.95 23.52 25.61
C PHE A 258 11.31 22.54 26.61
N SER A 259 11.57 22.68 27.90
CA SER A 259 11.03 21.82 28.96
C SER A 259 9.49 21.75 28.94
N ARG A 260 8.83 22.86 28.63
CA ARG A 260 7.35 22.98 28.55
C ARG A 260 6.73 22.09 27.47
N THR A 261 7.41 21.90 26.35
CA THR A 261 6.88 21.14 25.17
C THR A 261 7.53 19.79 25.00
N ARG A 262 8.62 19.50 25.74
CA ARG A 262 9.39 18.25 25.61
C ARG A 262 8.54 16.99 25.77
N ARG A 263 7.64 16.96 26.79
CA ARG A 263 6.78 15.81 27.04
C ARG A 263 5.85 15.56 25.86
N GLN A 264 5.28 16.62 25.29
CA GLN A 264 4.40 16.54 24.11
C GLN A 264 5.18 16.11 22.86
N ALA A 265 6.41 16.58 22.70
CA ALA A 265 7.28 16.17 21.60
C ALA A 265 7.61 14.67 21.67
N VAL A 266 8.03 14.16 22.85
CA VAL A 266 8.30 12.73 23.04
C VAL A 266 7.03 11.90 22.83
N PHE A 267 5.87 12.32 23.39
CA PHE A 267 4.60 11.65 23.21
C PHE A 267 4.29 11.38 21.73
N SER A 268 4.41 12.40 20.89
CA SER A 268 4.10 12.27 19.46
C SER A 268 5.26 11.65 18.64
N LEU A 269 6.49 11.69 19.13
CA LEU A 269 7.64 11.09 18.45
C LEU A 269 7.65 9.56 18.53
N ILE A 270 7.18 9.00 19.66
CA ILE A 270 7.16 7.54 19.87
C ILE A 270 6.50 6.81 18.69
N PRO A 271 5.23 7.05 18.33
CA PRO A 271 4.60 6.32 17.23
C PRO A 271 5.25 6.61 15.87
N VAL A 272 5.76 7.84 15.63
CA VAL A 272 6.38 8.21 14.35
C VAL A 272 7.69 7.44 14.14
N VAL A 273 8.57 7.45 15.14
CA VAL A 273 9.88 6.77 15.04
C VAL A 273 9.70 5.26 15.03
N SER A 274 8.84 4.72 15.90
CA SER A 274 8.61 3.29 15.99
C SER A 274 7.98 2.74 14.69
N PHE A 275 7.00 3.45 14.11
CA PHE A 275 6.42 3.05 12.84
C PHE A 275 7.41 3.13 11.68
N ALA A 276 8.30 4.14 11.67
CA ALA A 276 9.37 4.18 10.68
C ALA A 276 10.35 3.02 10.84
N ALA A 277 10.64 2.63 12.09
CA ALA A 277 11.62 1.59 12.42
C ALA A 277 11.15 0.16 12.11
N ILE A 278 9.84 -0.15 12.27
CA ILE A 278 9.33 -1.52 12.02
C ILE A 278 9.57 -2.01 10.59
N TRP A 279 9.78 -1.10 9.65
CA TRP A 279 10.06 -1.47 8.25
C TRP A 279 11.45 -2.08 8.04
N VAL A 280 12.27 -2.19 9.10
CA VAL A 280 13.47 -3.05 9.07
C VAL A 280 13.11 -4.53 8.88
N LEU A 281 11.87 -4.93 9.21
CA LEU A 281 11.39 -6.31 9.13
C LEU A 281 10.93 -6.73 7.73
N LEU A 282 10.76 -5.77 6.79
CA LEU A 282 10.17 -6.03 5.47
C LEU A 282 10.94 -5.29 4.38
N SER A 283 11.06 -5.90 3.20
CA SER A 283 11.45 -5.17 2.00
C SER A 283 10.29 -4.28 1.50
N ASP A 284 10.61 -3.15 0.84
CA ASP A 284 9.61 -2.19 0.33
C ASP A 284 9.76 -1.90 -1.17
N GLU A 285 10.11 -2.92 -1.93
CA GLU A 285 10.47 -2.81 -3.36
C GLU A 285 9.35 -2.22 -4.23
N THR A 286 8.08 -2.46 -3.90
CA THR A 286 6.91 -1.97 -4.65
C THR A 286 6.17 -0.85 -3.92
N ASN A 287 6.90 0.11 -3.36
CA ASN A 287 6.33 1.19 -2.54
C ASN A 287 5.90 2.40 -3.38
N TYR A 288 4.79 2.27 -4.11
CA TYR A 288 4.24 3.34 -4.94
C TYR A 288 4.02 4.63 -4.15
N LEU A 289 4.61 5.74 -4.62
CA LEU A 289 4.53 7.09 -4.00
C LEU A 289 4.66 7.08 -2.47
N LYS A 290 5.47 6.16 -1.90
CA LYS A 290 5.72 6.04 -0.45
C LYS A 290 4.48 5.65 0.36
N ARG A 291 3.49 4.96 -0.24
CA ARG A 291 2.19 4.61 0.36
C ARG A 291 2.29 3.93 1.72
N PHE A 292 3.32 3.10 1.94
CA PHE A 292 3.48 2.38 3.20
C PHE A 292 3.82 3.29 4.39
N ARG A 293 4.33 4.51 4.18
CA ARG A 293 4.64 5.48 5.25
C ARG A 293 3.61 6.60 5.34
N TYR A 294 2.73 6.73 4.35
CA TYR A 294 1.71 7.78 4.35
C TYR A 294 0.82 7.79 5.60
N PRO A 295 0.43 6.66 6.21
CA PRO A 295 -0.43 6.65 7.39
C PRO A 295 0.13 7.40 8.61
N ILE A 296 1.45 7.70 8.64
CA ILE A 296 2.04 8.52 9.70
C ILE A 296 1.76 10.02 9.57
N VAL A 297 1.40 10.47 8.36
CA VAL A 297 1.18 11.89 8.07
C VAL A 297 0.13 12.52 8.99
N PRO A 298 -1.05 11.92 9.24
CA PRO A 298 -2.02 12.45 10.19
C PRO A 298 -1.47 12.67 11.60
N ILE A 299 -0.61 11.76 12.10
CA ILE A 299 0.01 11.89 13.43
C ILE A 299 0.88 13.13 13.47
N VAL A 300 1.76 13.31 12.49
CA VAL A 300 2.67 14.45 12.40
C VAL A 300 1.87 15.75 12.28
N LEU A 301 0.89 15.78 11.36
CA LEU A 301 0.13 17.01 11.07
C LEU A 301 -0.81 17.44 12.20
N MET A 302 -1.30 16.52 13.02
CA MET A 302 -2.05 16.90 14.23
C MET A 302 -1.13 17.41 15.35
N SER A 303 0.09 16.87 15.46
CA SER A 303 0.93 17.02 16.65
C SER A 303 1.93 18.19 16.62
N TRP A 304 2.28 18.72 15.45
CA TRP A 304 3.32 19.76 15.31
C TRP A 304 2.98 21.11 15.95
N PRO A 305 1.69 21.60 15.95
CA PRO A 305 1.43 22.98 16.35
C PRO A 305 1.84 23.31 17.80
N PRO A 306 1.51 22.47 18.83
CA PRO A 306 1.87 22.77 20.20
C PRO A 306 3.38 22.71 20.46
N LEU A 307 4.15 22.03 19.61
CA LEU A 307 5.60 21.92 19.78
C LEU A 307 6.32 23.26 19.60
N LEU A 308 5.71 24.21 18.88
CA LEU A 308 6.24 25.54 18.66
C LEU A 308 5.89 26.55 19.77
N GLU A 309 5.07 26.17 20.76
CA GLU A 309 4.65 27.09 21.82
C GLU A 309 5.84 27.57 22.68
N GLY A 310 6.84 26.71 22.92
CA GLY A 310 8.06 27.09 23.60
C GLY A 310 8.78 28.24 22.89
N LEU A 311 8.89 28.16 21.58
CA LEU A 311 9.51 29.21 20.75
C LEU A 311 8.68 30.49 20.77
N ARG A 312 7.34 30.39 20.69
CA ARG A 312 6.45 31.54 20.78
C ARG A 312 6.60 32.29 22.09
N ALA A 313 6.86 31.60 23.20
CA ALA A 313 7.02 32.23 24.51
C ALA A 313 8.23 33.17 24.60
N VAL A 314 9.33 32.85 23.90
CA VAL A 314 10.58 33.62 23.93
C VAL A 314 10.69 34.70 22.86
N LEU A 315 9.89 34.62 21.79
CA LEU A 315 9.93 35.61 20.71
C LEU A 315 9.11 36.89 21.06
N PRO A 316 9.61 38.11 20.80
CA PRO A 316 8.86 39.34 20.94
C PRO A 316 7.70 39.41 19.92
N ARG A 317 6.64 40.16 20.25
CA ARG A 317 5.42 40.28 19.41
C ARG A 317 5.67 40.56 17.92
N PRO A 318 6.56 41.52 17.51
CA PRO A 318 6.81 41.79 16.10
C PRO A 318 7.49 40.58 15.40
N ALA A 319 8.44 39.95 16.06
CA ALA A 319 9.10 38.73 15.54
C ALA A 319 8.11 37.57 15.35
N ARG A 320 7.14 37.39 16.27
CA ARG A 320 6.08 36.37 16.13
C ARG A 320 5.26 36.59 14.86
N ARG A 321 4.89 37.87 14.56
CA ARG A 321 4.13 38.19 13.33
C ARG A 321 4.96 37.92 12.07
N ALA A 322 6.21 38.37 12.04
CA ALA A 322 7.11 38.12 10.91
C ALA A 322 7.31 36.63 10.66
N VAL A 323 7.58 35.85 11.72
CA VAL A 323 7.71 34.39 11.64
C VAL A 323 6.42 33.73 11.15
N ALA A 324 5.23 34.19 11.61
CA ALA A 324 3.95 33.63 11.17
C ALA A 324 3.69 33.90 9.68
N VAL A 325 3.98 35.10 9.19
CA VAL A 325 3.83 35.48 7.77
C VAL A 325 4.81 34.68 6.91
N PHE A 326 6.09 34.59 7.32
CA PHE A 326 7.08 33.78 6.63
C PHE A 326 6.71 32.31 6.60
N ALA A 327 6.27 31.74 7.76
CA ALA A 327 5.85 30.33 7.84
C ALA A 327 4.62 30.04 6.95
N LEU A 328 3.68 30.99 6.85
CA LEU A 328 2.51 30.85 5.96
C LEU A 328 2.95 30.89 4.48
N ALA A 329 3.78 31.83 4.10
CA ALA A 329 4.32 31.92 2.72
C ALA A 329 5.12 30.66 2.35
N LEU A 330 5.98 30.20 3.27
CA LEU A 330 6.71 28.95 3.11
C LEU A 330 5.78 27.74 3.01
N ALA A 331 4.74 27.66 3.86
CA ALA A 331 3.76 26.59 3.80
C ALA A 331 3.03 26.56 2.45
N CYS A 332 2.65 27.71 1.90
CA CYS A 332 2.03 27.79 0.57
C CYS A 332 2.98 27.32 -0.54
N ALA A 333 4.24 27.76 -0.53
CA ALA A 333 5.24 27.35 -1.49
C ALA A 333 5.53 25.82 -1.42
N LEU A 334 5.64 25.31 -0.18
CA LEU A 334 5.86 23.89 0.07
C LEU A 334 4.64 23.03 -0.27
N LEU A 335 3.43 23.56 -0.11
CA LEU A 335 2.21 22.88 -0.53
C LEU A 335 2.20 22.66 -2.05
N VAL A 336 2.56 23.67 -2.83
CA VAL A 336 2.69 23.55 -4.30
C VAL A 336 3.78 22.55 -4.66
N ARG A 337 4.94 22.61 -3.99
CA ARG A 337 6.03 21.65 -4.21
C ARG A 337 5.57 20.21 -3.85
N TYR A 338 4.87 20.05 -2.76
CA TYR A 338 4.35 18.77 -2.29
C TYR A 338 3.37 18.18 -3.29
N GLN A 339 2.43 18.97 -3.80
CA GLN A 339 1.51 18.55 -4.86
C GLN A 339 2.25 18.06 -6.11
N ARG A 340 3.27 18.81 -6.55
CA ARG A 340 4.06 18.43 -7.72
C ARG A 340 4.87 17.14 -7.49
N ALA A 341 5.45 16.97 -6.30
CA ALA A 341 6.26 15.80 -5.95
C ALA A 341 5.44 14.50 -5.86
N PHE A 342 4.15 14.62 -5.52
CA PHE A 342 3.23 13.48 -5.39
C PHE A 342 2.13 13.46 -6.47
N ALA A 343 2.25 14.31 -7.50
CA ALA A 343 1.42 14.16 -8.69
C ALA A 343 1.77 12.81 -9.35
N PRO A 344 0.82 11.89 -9.53
CA PRO A 344 1.11 10.70 -10.31
C PRO A 344 1.47 11.11 -11.74
N PRO A 345 2.39 10.38 -12.37
CA PRO A 345 2.57 10.53 -13.80
C PRO A 345 1.24 10.22 -14.51
N PRO A 346 0.99 10.83 -15.68
CA PRO A 346 -0.11 10.40 -16.54
C PRO A 346 -0.05 8.88 -16.70
N ARG A 347 -1.16 8.19 -16.42
CA ARG A 347 -1.24 6.74 -16.58
C ARG A 347 -1.96 6.44 -17.87
N PRO A 348 -1.21 6.10 -18.91
CA PRO A 348 -1.84 5.50 -20.06
C PRO A 348 -2.40 4.14 -19.69
N ARG A 349 -3.39 3.71 -20.43
CA ARG A 349 -3.91 2.34 -20.33
C ARG A 349 -2.76 1.38 -20.64
N ALA A 350 -2.38 0.54 -19.68
CA ALA A 350 -1.28 -0.38 -19.86
C ALA A 350 -1.74 -1.65 -20.59
N GLY A 351 -0.89 -2.17 -21.45
CA GLY A 351 -1.17 -3.36 -22.23
C GLY A 351 -1.50 -4.62 -21.43
N LEU A 352 -1.14 -4.65 -20.11
CA LEU A 352 -1.55 -5.74 -19.20
C LEU A 352 -3.07 -5.86 -19.06
N GLN A 353 -3.80 -4.73 -18.99
CA GLN A 353 -5.26 -4.78 -18.91
C GLN A 353 -5.89 -5.20 -20.25
N ASP A 354 -5.34 -4.70 -21.36
CA ASP A 354 -5.82 -5.08 -22.69
C ASP A 354 -5.53 -6.56 -22.98
N MET A 355 -4.35 -7.04 -22.56
CA MET A 355 -4.02 -8.47 -22.59
C MET A 355 -5.00 -9.29 -21.76
N ALA A 356 -5.28 -8.88 -20.53
CA ALA A 356 -6.23 -9.59 -19.68
C ALA A 356 -7.65 -9.61 -20.24
N ALA A 357 -8.11 -8.51 -20.82
CA ALA A 357 -9.41 -8.43 -21.48
C ALA A 357 -9.47 -9.37 -22.69
N MET A 358 -8.43 -9.41 -23.50
CA MET A 358 -8.31 -10.34 -24.63
C MET A 358 -8.29 -11.79 -24.13
N LEU A 359 -7.50 -12.13 -23.12
CA LEU A 359 -7.42 -13.48 -22.54
C LEU A 359 -8.76 -13.95 -21.98
N SER A 360 -9.62 -13.06 -21.49
CA SER A 360 -10.93 -13.41 -20.94
C SER A 360 -11.85 -14.09 -21.99
N GLY A 361 -11.59 -13.87 -23.27
CA GLY A 361 -12.31 -14.53 -24.37
C GLY A 361 -11.90 -15.98 -24.65
N PHE A 362 -10.82 -16.46 -24.03
CA PHE A 362 -10.29 -17.80 -24.24
C PHE A 362 -10.56 -18.73 -23.05
N GLY A 363 -10.64 -20.02 -23.31
CA GLY A 363 -10.74 -21.08 -22.30
C GLY A 363 -11.99 -21.07 -21.43
N ALA A 364 -12.95 -20.19 -21.66
CA ALA A 364 -14.19 -20.04 -20.87
C ALA A 364 -13.94 -20.03 -19.35
N GLY A 365 -12.89 -19.34 -18.89
CA GLY A 365 -12.50 -19.25 -17.48
C GLY A 365 -11.85 -20.52 -16.89
N ARG A 366 -11.55 -21.52 -17.71
CA ARG A 366 -10.95 -22.79 -17.26
C ARG A 366 -9.42 -22.83 -17.40
N TYR A 367 -8.84 -21.88 -18.11
CA TYR A 367 -7.40 -21.81 -18.31
C TYR A 367 -6.69 -21.25 -17.08
N ALA A 368 -5.42 -21.64 -16.96
CA ALA A 368 -4.52 -21.19 -15.92
C ALA A 368 -3.33 -20.43 -16.52
N MET A 369 -2.78 -19.51 -15.75
CA MET A 369 -1.55 -18.79 -16.08
C MET A 369 -0.56 -18.88 -14.93
N ALA A 370 0.74 -18.87 -15.25
CA ALA A 370 1.80 -18.59 -14.27
C ALA A 370 2.39 -17.22 -14.61
N VAL A 371 2.35 -16.29 -13.67
CA VAL A 371 2.62 -14.87 -13.95
C VAL A 371 3.47 -14.23 -12.88
N THR A 372 4.31 -13.28 -13.29
CA THR A 372 5.00 -12.37 -12.38
C THR A 372 4.15 -11.14 -12.05
N GLU A 373 3.32 -10.70 -13.01
CA GLU A 373 2.35 -9.62 -12.87
C GLU A 373 1.01 -10.22 -12.44
N ALA A 374 0.88 -10.43 -11.11
CA ALA A 374 -0.24 -11.19 -10.54
C ALA A 374 -1.49 -10.35 -10.23
N GLY A 375 -1.54 -9.08 -10.64
CA GLY A 375 -2.68 -8.18 -10.38
C GLY A 375 -3.66 -8.11 -11.54
N LEU A 376 -3.34 -7.30 -12.54
CA LEU A 376 -4.25 -6.96 -13.65
C LEU A 376 -4.60 -8.18 -14.51
N LEU A 377 -3.61 -9.01 -14.84
CA LEU A 377 -3.82 -10.18 -15.67
C LEU A 377 -4.85 -11.15 -15.06
N PRO A 378 -4.68 -11.63 -13.82
CA PRO A 378 -5.67 -12.53 -13.22
C PRO A 378 -7.00 -11.84 -12.90
N LEU A 379 -7.00 -10.54 -12.54
CA LEU A 379 -8.22 -9.82 -12.21
C LEU A 379 -9.16 -9.75 -13.41
N TYR A 380 -8.67 -9.27 -14.56
CA TYR A 380 -9.54 -8.98 -15.70
C TYR A 380 -9.72 -10.17 -16.65
N SER A 381 -8.78 -11.13 -16.69
CA SER A 381 -8.99 -12.37 -17.47
C SER A 381 -9.93 -13.35 -16.78
N GLY A 382 -10.00 -13.32 -15.46
CA GLY A 382 -10.76 -14.32 -14.69
C GLY A 382 -10.10 -15.70 -14.62
N TRP A 383 -8.94 -15.89 -15.23
CA TRP A 383 -8.23 -17.17 -15.25
C TRP A 383 -7.68 -17.54 -13.86
N ARG A 384 -7.47 -18.83 -13.64
CA ARG A 384 -6.65 -19.30 -12.51
C ARG A 384 -5.23 -18.77 -12.68
N ALA A 385 -4.58 -18.38 -11.58
CA ALA A 385 -3.25 -17.81 -11.65
C ALA A 385 -2.33 -18.35 -10.56
N VAL A 386 -1.16 -18.80 -10.97
CA VAL A 386 -0.02 -19.04 -10.10
C VAL A 386 0.75 -17.73 -10.01
N ASP A 387 0.74 -17.12 -8.84
CA ASP A 387 1.58 -15.95 -8.54
C ASP A 387 3.02 -16.41 -8.36
N ALA A 388 3.81 -16.30 -9.42
CA ALA A 388 5.18 -16.80 -9.44
C ALA A 388 6.10 -16.11 -8.42
N TRP A 389 5.80 -14.86 -8.03
CA TRP A 389 6.53 -14.18 -6.97
C TRP A 389 6.15 -14.70 -5.58
N GLY A 390 4.89 -15.12 -5.38
CA GLY A 390 4.44 -15.78 -4.16
C GLY A 390 3.81 -14.84 -3.13
N LEU A 391 3.30 -13.67 -3.50
CA LEU A 391 2.50 -12.85 -2.58
C LEU A 391 1.16 -13.50 -2.27
N ASN A 392 0.63 -14.25 -3.23
CA ASN A 392 -0.67 -14.92 -3.20
C ASN A 392 -0.55 -16.44 -3.27
N ASP A 393 0.63 -16.98 -3.03
CA ASP A 393 0.92 -18.41 -3.00
C ASP A 393 1.78 -18.74 -1.78
N THR A 394 1.16 -19.37 -0.79
CA THR A 394 1.79 -19.68 0.49
C THR A 394 2.94 -20.68 0.34
N TRP A 395 2.83 -21.62 -0.62
CA TRP A 395 3.90 -22.58 -0.85
C TRP A 395 5.13 -21.87 -1.41
N ILE A 396 4.97 -21.08 -2.49
CA ILE A 396 6.07 -20.33 -3.11
C ILE A 396 6.73 -19.36 -2.12
N ALA A 397 5.92 -18.67 -1.31
CA ALA A 397 6.42 -17.72 -0.31
C ALA A 397 7.34 -18.38 0.74
N ARG A 398 7.17 -19.67 1.02
CA ARG A 398 7.85 -20.40 2.09
C ARG A 398 8.95 -21.35 1.61
N HIS A 399 9.11 -21.55 0.29
CA HIS A 399 10.05 -22.50 -0.31
C HIS A 399 11.12 -21.83 -1.19
N ASP A 400 11.50 -20.59 -0.87
CA ASP A 400 12.53 -19.80 -1.59
C ASP A 400 12.22 -19.57 -3.09
N GLY A 401 10.95 -19.69 -3.48
CA GLY A 401 10.48 -19.38 -4.82
C GLY A 401 9.83 -20.56 -5.56
N ILE A 402 9.46 -20.28 -6.80
CA ILE A 402 8.77 -21.23 -7.67
C ILE A 402 9.75 -22.25 -8.26
N THR A 403 9.28 -23.48 -8.45
CA THR A 403 10.03 -24.56 -9.11
C THR A 403 9.26 -25.12 -10.29
N GLU A 404 9.96 -25.79 -11.22
CA GLU A 404 9.32 -26.46 -12.37
C GLU A 404 8.35 -27.57 -11.92
N ALA A 405 8.74 -28.35 -10.91
CA ALA A 405 7.87 -29.37 -10.33
C ALA A 405 6.57 -28.81 -9.72
N TYR A 406 6.63 -27.59 -9.20
CA TYR A 406 5.43 -26.88 -8.74
C TYR A 406 4.54 -26.45 -9.89
N LEU A 407 5.11 -25.92 -10.97
CA LEU A 407 4.40 -25.56 -12.18
C LEU A 407 3.72 -26.77 -12.87
N ASP A 408 4.32 -27.96 -12.79
CA ASP A 408 3.73 -29.19 -13.35
C ASP A 408 2.39 -29.56 -12.71
N ARG A 409 2.12 -29.14 -11.50
CA ARG A 409 0.81 -29.34 -10.83
C ARG A 409 -0.31 -28.53 -11.47
N TYR A 410 0.03 -27.33 -11.96
CA TYR A 410 -0.94 -26.41 -12.57
C TYR A 410 -1.00 -26.55 -14.08
N ARG A 411 0.12 -26.90 -14.72
CA ARG A 411 0.28 -27.02 -16.19
C ARG A 411 -0.33 -25.79 -16.90
N PRO A 412 0.12 -24.56 -16.60
CA PRO A 412 -0.52 -23.35 -17.07
C PRO A 412 -0.58 -23.31 -18.60
N GLU A 413 -1.66 -22.74 -19.15
CA GLU A 413 -1.82 -22.51 -20.58
C GLU A 413 -0.95 -21.37 -21.08
N VAL A 414 -0.73 -20.36 -20.21
CA VAL A 414 0.17 -19.22 -20.47
C VAL A 414 1.18 -19.08 -19.35
N VAL A 415 2.45 -18.90 -19.72
CA VAL A 415 3.50 -18.46 -18.79
C VAL A 415 3.91 -17.06 -19.19
N MET A 416 3.74 -16.13 -18.26
CA MET A 416 4.10 -14.72 -18.43
C MET A 416 5.13 -14.29 -17.39
N PHE A 417 6.18 -13.60 -17.82
CA PHE A 417 7.11 -12.99 -16.90
C PHE A 417 7.67 -11.66 -17.37
N HIS A 418 7.88 -10.79 -16.41
CA HIS A 418 8.49 -9.49 -16.58
C HIS A 418 10.01 -9.63 -16.41
N ALA A 419 10.72 -9.73 -17.53
CA ALA A 419 12.15 -9.95 -17.57
C ALA A 419 12.94 -8.66 -17.76
N TYR A 420 14.07 -8.58 -17.09
CA TYR A 420 15.09 -7.55 -17.32
C TYR A 420 16.25 -8.11 -18.18
N TYR A 421 15.88 -8.93 -19.14
CA TYR A 421 16.76 -9.51 -20.16
C TYR A 421 15.92 -9.97 -21.37
N SER A 422 16.55 -10.19 -22.50
CA SER A 422 15.88 -10.77 -23.67
C SER A 422 15.74 -12.29 -23.53
N PRO A 423 14.52 -12.85 -23.62
CA PRO A 423 14.36 -14.31 -23.68
C PRO A 423 14.93 -14.94 -24.97
N LEU A 424 15.23 -14.13 -25.99
CA LEU A 424 15.80 -14.57 -27.28
C LEU A 424 17.34 -14.64 -27.27
N GLN A 425 17.99 -14.15 -26.22
CA GLN A 425 19.44 -14.10 -26.10
C GLN A 425 19.88 -14.49 -24.68
N PRO A 426 21.08 -15.02 -24.51
CA PRO A 426 21.62 -15.26 -23.18
C PRO A 426 21.63 -13.96 -22.36
N PRO A 427 21.26 -14.02 -21.06
CA PRO A 427 21.28 -12.83 -20.20
C PRO A 427 22.69 -12.25 -20.09
N GLY A 428 22.80 -10.95 -20.24
CA GLY A 428 24.05 -10.22 -20.04
C GLY A 428 24.47 -10.21 -18.55
N PRO A 429 25.74 -9.88 -18.23
CA PRO A 429 26.31 -9.96 -16.87
C PRO A 429 25.59 -9.13 -15.81
N ARG A 430 24.80 -8.13 -16.20
CA ARG A 430 24.05 -7.24 -15.29
C ARG A 430 22.59 -7.64 -15.09
N ALA A 431 22.06 -8.60 -15.86
CA ALA A 431 20.64 -8.96 -15.84
C ALA A 431 20.18 -9.41 -14.45
N GLU A 432 20.99 -10.17 -13.72
CA GLU A 432 20.70 -10.64 -12.36
C GLU A 432 20.57 -9.49 -11.33
N ARG A 433 21.21 -8.35 -11.58
CA ARG A 433 21.19 -7.18 -10.67
C ARG A 433 20.12 -6.17 -11.03
N SER A 434 19.38 -6.40 -12.12
CA SER A 434 18.32 -5.52 -12.60
C SER A 434 16.98 -5.84 -11.92
N GLY A 435 16.05 -4.88 -11.96
CA GLY A 435 14.72 -5.05 -11.40
C GLY A 435 14.72 -5.29 -9.89
N LEU A 436 14.04 -6.36 -9.44
CA LEU A 436 13.94 -6.77 -8.03
C LEU A 436 15.11 -7.67 -7.58
N GLY A 437 16.20 -7.69 -8.33
CA GLY A 437 17.43 -8.36 -7.98
C GLY A 437 17.46 -9.87 -8.23
N PRO A 438 18.41 -10.61 -7.59
CA PRO A 438 18.70 -12.01 -7.92
C PRO A 438 17.51 -12.96 -7.79
N ALA A 439 16.62 -12.74 -6.81
CA ALA A 439 15.44 -13.59 -6.60
C ALA A 439 14.44 -13.46 -7.76
N TRP A 440 14.21 -12.25 -8.24
CA TRP A 440 13.37 -12.00 -9.41
C TRP A 440 13.95 -12.61 -10.67
N PHE A 441 15.25 -12.44 -10.88
CA PHE A 441 15.96 -13.04 -12.00
C PHE A 441 15.84 -14.57 -11.99
N ARG A 442 16.09 -15.24 -10.85
CA ARG A 442 15.94 -16.70 -10.72
C ARG A 442 14.52 -17.16 -11.06
N MET A 443 13.49 -16.45 -10.54
CA MET A 443 12.09 -16.75 -10.84
C MET A 443 11.81 -16.68 -12.35
N CYS A 444 12.20 -15.59 -13.03
CA CYS A 444 12.01 -15.44 -14.46
C CYS A 444 12.74 -16.55 -15.24
N ARG A 445 13.98 -16.90 -14.84
CA ARG A 445 14.73 -18.01 -15.46
C ARG A 445 14.06 -19.36 -15.26
N THR A 446 13.46 -19.61 -14.09
CA THR A 446 12.69 -20.84 -13.84
C THR A 446 11.45 -20.91 -14.73
N LEU A 447 10.70 -19.80 -14.86
CA LEU A 447 9.53 -19.73 -15.73
C LEU A 447 9.88 -19.94 -17.20
N GLN A 448 10.95 -19.30 -17.68
CA GLN A 448 11.45 -19.47 -19.05
C GLN A 448 11.89 -20.90 -19.29
N ALA A 449 12.75 -21.47 -18.44
CA ALA A 449 13.25 -22.83 -18.59
C ALA A 449 12.11 -23.86 -18.56
N TYR A 450 11.09 -23.67 -17.71
CA TYR A 450 9.89 -24.49 -17.69
C TYR A 450 9.17 -24.46 -19.04
N ALA A 451 8.90 -23.26 -19.56
CA ALA A 451 8.19 -23.09 -20.83
C ALA A 451 8.98 -23.74 -21.99
N GLU A 452 10.27 -23.45 -22.11
CA GLU A 452 11.11 -23.98 -23.20
C GLU A 452 11.27 -25.51 -23.16
N ARG A 453 11.52 -26.10 -21.97
CA ARG A 453 11.66 -27.55 -21.83
C ARG A 453 10.38 -28.32 -22.13
N ARG A 454 9.22 -27.69 -21.96
CA ARG A 454 7.90 -28.29 -22.23
C ARG A 454 7.34 -27.90 -23.60
N GLY A 455 8.17 -27.26 -24.44
CA GLY A 455 7.82 -26.93 -25.81
C GLY A 455 6.76 -25.84 -25.96
N TYR A 456 6.64 -24.93 -24.98
CA TYR A 456 5.78 -23.75 -25.12
C TYR A 456 6.34 -22.83 -26.20
N HIS A 457 5.45 -22.19 -26.95
CA HIS A 457 5.83 -21.25 -27.99
C HIS A 457 5.90 -19.83 -27.42
N LEU A 458 6.99 -19.10 -27.67
CA LEU A 458 7.09 -17.67 -27.35
C LEU A 458 6.19 -16.90 -28.31
N ALA A 459 5.00 -16.52 -27.86
CA ALA A 459 4.04 -15.75 -28.64
C ALA A 459 4.43 -14.28 -28.76
N ALA A 460 4.94 -13.67 -27.68
CA ALA A 460 5.37 -12.27 -27.67
C ALA A 460 6.43 -11.99 -26.59
N ALA A 461 7.26 -10.97 -26.87
CA ALA A 461 8.14 -10.32 -25.92
C ALA A 461 7.99 -8.80 -26.09
N PHE A 462 6.99 -8.24 -25.41
CA PHE A 462 6.67 -6.81 -25.50
C PHE A 462 7.56 -5.98 -24.62
N GLY A 463 8.14 -4.91 -25.15
CA GLY A 463 9.01 -4.02 -24.41
C GLY A 463 9.34 -2.76 -25.19
N ARG A 464 10.05 -1.82 -24.52
CA ARG A 464 10.66 -0.66 -25.16
C ARG A 464 12.07 -0.97 -25.67
N GLU A 465 12.70 -1.94 -25.03
CA GLU A 465 14.01 -2.48 -25.38
C GLU A 465 14.06 -3.98 -25.09
N PRO A 466 14.91 -4.76 -25.78
CA PRO A 466 15.00 -6.21 -25.58
C PRO A 466 15.38 -6.61 -24.15
N SER A 467 16.09 -5.74 -23.43
CA SER A 467 16.54 -5.97 -22.06
C SER A 467 15.46 -5.76 -20.99
N HIS A 468 14.25 -5.34 -21.38
CA HIS A 468 13.16 -5.06 -20.45
C HIS A 468 11.81 -5.36 -21.11
N VAL A 469 11.31 -6.59 -20.92
CA VAL A 469 10.15 -7.12 -21.64
C VAL A 469 9.15 -7.84 -20.73
N HIS A 470 7.90 -7.87 -21.20
CA HIS A 470 6.87 -8.81 -20.78
C HIS A 470 6.83 -9.96 -21.80
N ALA A 471 7.34 -11.14 -21.40
CA ALA A 471 7.38 -12.32 -22.25
C ALA A 471 6.14 -13.19 -22.02
N TYR A 472 5.55 -13.69 -23.11
CA TYR A 472 4.36 -14.55 -23.09
C TYR A 472 4.63 -15.83 -23.84
N TYR A 473 4.59 -16.95 -23.13
CA TYR A 473 4.70 -18.29 -23.70
C TYR A 473 3.35 -18.99 -23.64
N VAL A 474 2.94 -19.65 -24.74
CA VAL A 474 1.67 -20.37 -24.86
C VAL A 474 1.94 -21.85 -24.97
N ARG A 475 1.19 -22.67 -24.23
CA ARG A 475 1.27 -24.12 -24.28
C ARG A 475 0.73 -24.64 -25.62
N PRO A 476 1.46 -25.52 -26.34
CA PRO A 476 0.95 -26.13 -27.55
C PRO A 476 -0.14 -27.17 -27.25
N GLY A 477 -0.90 -27.52 -28.28
CA GLY A 477 -1.91 -28.59 -28.22
C GLY A 477 -3.20 -28.23 -27.49
N LEU A 478 -3.44 -26.94 -27.21
CA LEU A 478 -4.75 -26.46 -26.79
C LEU A 478 -5.69 -26.37 -27.99
N PRO A 479 -7.01 -26.54 -27.80
CA PRO A 479 -7.97 -26.42 -28.89
C PRO A 479 -7.89 -25.09 -29.65
N ASP A 480 -7.52 -24.01 -28.93
CA ASP A 480 -7.45 -22.63 -29.43
C ASP A 480 -6.03 -22.03 -29.37
N SER A 481 -4.98 -22.85 -29.20
CA SER A 481 -3.60 -22.36 -29.04
C SER A 481 -3.14 -21.43 -30.16
N ALA A 482 -3.42 -21.79 -31.43
CA ALA A 482 -3.04 -20.96 -32.57
C ALA A 482 -3.75 -19.62 -32.58
N ALA A 483 -5.05 -19.58 -32.23
CA ALA A 483 -5.84 -18.36 -32.13
C ALA A 483 -5.35 -17.49 -30.95
N LEU A 484 -5.05 -18.12 -29.81
CA LEU A 484 -4.51 -17.44 -28.62
C LEU A 484 -3.14 -16.81 -28.90
N GLU A 485 -2.22 -17.57 -29.53
CA GLU A 485 -0.91 -17.05 -29.94
C GLU A 485 -1.03 -15.88 -30.92
N ALA A 486 -1.92 -15.98 -31.91
CA ALA A 486 -2.17 -14.92 -32.87
C ALA A 486 -2.73 -13.66 -32.19
N ALA A 487 -3.70 -13.82 -31.29
CA ALA A 487 -4.28 -12.72 -30.53
C ALA A 487 -3.24 -12.03 -29.63
N ILE A 488 -2.40 -12.78 -28.92
CA ILE A 488 -1.29 -12.23 -28.12
C ILE A 488 -0.33 -11.45 -29.03
N ARG A 489 0.10 -12.03 -30.15
CA ARG A 489 1.08 -11.44 -31.06
C ARG A 489 0.60 -10.13 -31.71
N GLN A 490 -0.69 -10.04 -31.98
CA GLN A 490 -1.32 -8.89 -32.66
C GLN A 490 -1.75 -7.78 -31.71
N LEU A 491 -1.66 -8.00 -30.38
CA LEU A 491 -2.12 -7.01 -29.41
C LEU A 491 -1.31 -5.70 -29.56
N ASP A 492 -2.00 -4.58 -29.60
CA ASP A 492 -1.40 -3.26 -29.52
C ASP A 492 -1.00 -2.97 -28.06
N TYR A 493 0.17 -3.49 -27.67
CA TYR A 493 0.63 -3.51 -26.30
C TYR A 493 1.25 -2.18 -25.89
N VAL A 494 0.64 -1.50 -24.93
CA VAL A 494 1.13 -0.24 -24.38
C VAL A 494 2.01 -0.51 -23.17
N TRP A 495 3.21 0.10 -23.14
CA TRP A 495 4.14 -0.09 -22.04
C TRP A 495 3.72 0.71 -20.79
N TYR A 496 3.71 0.07 -19.65
CA TYR A 496 3.16 0.60 -18.41
C TYR A 496 3.89 1.83 -17.84
N GLN A 497 5.17 2.02 -18.18
CA GLN A 497 5.97 3.11 -17.63
C GLN A 497 5.76 4.44 -18.33
N ASP A 498 5.63 4.44 -19.66
CA ASP A 498 5.60 5.65 -20.48
C ASP A 498 4.35 5.80 -21.35
N GLY A 499 3.50 4.76 -21.37
CA GLY A 499 2.29 4.76 -22.17
C GLY A 499 2.48 4.74 -23.67
N GLN A 500 3.64 4.38 -24.11
CA GLN A 500 3.93 4.26 -25.53
C GLN A 500 3.74 2.82 -25.99
N ARG A 501 3.52 2.67 -27.28
CA ARG A 501 3.41 1.36 -27.91
C ARG A 501 4.72 0.59 -27.77
N SER A 502 4.62 -0.66 -27.34
CA SER A 502 5.74 -1.59 -27.21
C SER A 502 6.07 -2.24 -28.54
N THR A 503 7.34 -2.61 -28.72
CA THR A 503 7.78 -3.49 -29.78
C THR A 503 7.60 -4.94 -29.33
N ASN A 504 7.11 -5.81 -30.21
CA ASN A 504 7.14 -7.26 -29.97
C ASN A 504 8.44 -7.83 -30.54
N PHE A 505 9.44 -8.02 -29.69
CA PHE A 505 10.76 -8.53 -30.10
C PHE A 505 10.73 -9.99 -30.54
N ALA A 506 9.73 -10.80 -30.16
CA ALA A 506 9.58 -12.16 -30.64
C ALA A 506 9.14 -12.25 -32.12
N ALA A 507 8.64 -11.14 -32.69
CA ALA A 507 8.21 -11.08 -34.08
C ALA A 507 9.31 -10.51 -35.03
N ILE A 508 10.43 -10.09 -34.49
CA ILE A 508 11.58 -9.60 -35.28
C ILE A 508 12.45 -10.79 -35.63
N PRO A 509 12.66 -11.10 -36.93
CA PRO A 509 13.46 -12.24 -37.38
C PRO A 509 14.93 -12.16 -36.98
#